data_0ed9692eec24f96376cfa5e6ceae23f1
#
_entry.id   0ed9692eec24f96376cfa5e6ceae23f1
#
_cell.length_a   1.000
_cell.length_b   1.000
_cell.length_c   1.000
_cell.angle_alpha   90.00
_cell.angle_beta   90.00
_cell.angle_gamma   90.00
#
_symmetry.space_group_name_H-M   'P 1'
#
loop_
_entity.id
_entity.type
_entity.pdbx_description
1 polymer ?
#
loop_
_entity_poly.entity_id
_entity_poly.type
_entity_poly.pdbx_seq_one_letter_code
_entity_poly.pdbx_strand_id
1 'polypeptide(L)'
;GTTGSAMLLIRPLLRANQWRRHKAHIVIFFIFLVANIGGCLTPLGDPPLFLGYLRGVPFFWTLMHIWPILLVNMAVLLCAFVIVDRHFIKKEGVQGLERLNLEDSADDRVPIRIEGWHNFFFLLLIIVGVILNGTIPQIDLFIAEETGLTYGISVFGTHVGIEYIVQIALICIAMLLSWVTTKHDLRERNNFEWGPIAEVAKLFIGIFITMIPALLLLRAYGSSLGIDSPLKFFWSTGALSSFLDNSPTYVVFLTTAGSLGSSVANSVMTSVGAVDPTILLAISAGAVFMGAITYIGNAPNFMVKNIAESAQVKMPSFFGYMGWSICFLIPVFIIDTLLFFL
;
A
#
# COMPACT_ATOMS: atom_id res chain seq x y z
N GLY A 1 4.07 -3.03 4.95
CA GLY A 1 3.47 -2.20 3.92
C GLY A 1 4.37 -2.02 2.71
N THR A 2 3.84 -1.45 1.66
CA THR A 2 4.55 -1.19 0.38
C THR A 2 5.87 -0.46 0.56
N THR A 3 5.95 0.52 1.47
CA THR A 3 7.18 1.26 1.77
C THR A 3 8.31 0.33 2.23
N GLY A 4 8.05 -0.51 3.22
CA GLY A 4 9.06 -1.44 3.75
C GLY A 4 9.48 -2.49 2.70
N SER A 5 8.52 -3.08 1.99
CA SER A 5 8.78 -4.05 0.93
C SER A 5 9.58 -3.44 -0.22
N ALA A 6 9.23 -2.23 -0.64
CA ALA A 6 9.94 -1.53 -1.70
C ALA A 6 11.39 -1.20 -1.31
N MET A 7 11.62 -0.73 -0.08
CA MET A 7 12.98 -0.44 0.41
C MET A 7 13.85 -1.69 0.52
N LEU A 8 13.27 -2.82 0.93
CA LEU A 8 13.99 -4.09 1.04
C LEU A 8 14.32 -4.69 -0.32
N LEU A 9 13.38 -4.65 -1.26
CA LEU A 9 13.51 -5.36 -2.53
C LEU A 9 14.22 -4.57 -3.63
N ILE A 10 14.21 -3.23 -3.58
CA ILE A 10 14.86 -2.41 -4.60
C ILE A 10 16.37 -2.61 -4.67
N ARG A 11 17.04 -2.75 -3.51
CA ARG A 11 18.50 -2.91 -3.47
C ARG A 11 18.96 -4.23 -4.10
N PRO A 12 18.41 -5.42 -3.76
CA PRO A 12 18.70 -6.67 -4.46
C PRO A 12 18.40 -6.59 -5.97
N LEU A 13 17.27 -5.96 -6.34
CA LEU A 13 16.92 -5.79 -7.76
C LEU A 13 17.98 -4.98 -8.52
N LEU A 14 18.45 -3.88 -7.95
CA LEU A 14 19.49 -3.05 -8.55
C LEU A 14 20.83 -3.80 -8.64
N ARG A 15 21.20 -4.58 -7.62
CA ARG A 15 22.41 -5.43 -7.62
C ARG A 15 22.34 -6.48 -8.72
N ALA A 16 21.25 -7.22 -8.83
CA ALA A 16 21.06 -8.22 -9.88
C ALA A 16 21.10 -7.67 -11.32
N ASN A 17 20.94 -6.36 -11.45
CA ASN A 17 20.97 -5.67 -12.74
C ASN A 17 22.15 -4.69 -12.88
N GLN A 18 23.25 -4.85 -12.12
CA GLN A 18 24.42 -3.94 -12.18
C GLN A 18 25.07 -3.93 -13.55
N TRP A 19 25.13 -5.06 -14.21
CA TRP A 19 25.71 -5.25 -15.54
C TRP A 19 25.00 -4.45 -16.64
N ARG A 20 23.74 -4.04 -16.45
CA ARG A 20 22.95 -3.29 -17.43
C ARG A 20 23.25 -1.79 -17.42
N ARG A 21 23.30 -1.17 -18.59
CA ARG A 21 23.35 0.30 -18.75
C ARG A 21 21.96 0.93 -18.62
N HIS A 22 20.93 0.26 -19.16
CA HIS A 22 19.55 0.74 -19.20
C HIS A 22 18.72 0.04 -18.15
N LYS A 23 18.57 0.65 -16.97
CA LYS A 23 17.88 0.08 -15.81
C LYS A 23 16.62 0.85 -15.38
N ALA A 24 16.41 2.07 -15.89
CA ALA A 24 15.32 2.93 -15.40
C ALA A 24 13.93 2.29 -15.55
N HIS A 25 13.67 1.61 -16.67
CA HIS A 25 12.40 0.91 -16.89
C HIS A 25 12.14 -0.19 -15.83
N ILE A 26 13.16 -0.89 -15.36
CA ILE A 26 13.03 -1.92 -14.31
C ILE A 26 12.53 -1.26 -13.01
N VAL A 27 13.12 -0.11 -12.66
CA VAL A 27 12.72 0.64 -11.45
C VAL A 27 11.31 1.23 -11.60
N ILE A 28 10.95 1.72 -12.79
CA ILE A 28 9.61 2.23 -13.06
C ILE A 28 8.55 1.14 -12.87
N PHE A 29 8.72 -0.04 -13.48
CA PHE A 29 7.79 -1.15 -13.30
C PHE A 29 7.81 -1.71 -11.88
N PHE A 30 8.93 -1.64 -11.18
CA PHE A 30 9.00 -1.97 -9.77
C PHE A 30 8.12 -1.00 -8.93
N ILE A 31 8.14 0.30 -9.24
CA ILE A 31 7.25 1.27 -8.59
C ILE A 31 5.78 0.91 -8.87
N PHE A 32 5.42 0.59 -10.11
CA PHE A 32 4.06 0.22 -10.45
C PHE A 32 3.58 -1.02 -9.68
N LEU A 33 4.35 -2.09 -9.75
CA LEU A 33 3.94 -3.41 -9.24
C LEU A 33 4.18 -3.60 -7.75
N VAL A 34 5.37 -3.26 -7.25
CA VAL A 34 5.77 -3.58 -5.87
C VAL A 34 5.43 -2.45 -4.90
N ALA A 35 5.70 -1.20 -5.29
CA ALA A 35 5.49 -0.06 -4.41
C ALA A 35 4.01 0.39 -4.31
N ASN A 36 3.14 -0.06 -5.24
CA ASN A 36 1.73 0.32 -5.27
C ASN A 36 0.81 -0.90 -5.43
N ILE A 37 0.67 -1.44 -6.64
CA ILE A 37 -0.35 -2.44 -6.97
C ILE A 37 -0.27 -3.68 -6.06
N GLY A 38 0.93 -4.16 -5.75
CA GLY A 38 1.14 -5.31 -4.87
C GLY A 38 0.69 -5.13 -3.41
N GLY A 39 0.45 -3.88 -2.99
CA GLY A 39 -0.04 -3.57 -1.64
C GLY A 39 -1.54 -3.68 -1.42
N CYS A 40 -2.32 -3.98 -2.47
CA CYS A 40 -3.79 -3.86 -2.44
C CYS A 40 -4.53 -4.97 -1.67
N LEU A 41 -3.90 -6.09 -1.36
CA LEU A 41 -4.62 -7.27 -0.87
C LEU A 41 -5.05 -7.18 0.59
N THR A 42 -4.33 -6.47 1.42
CA THR A 42 -4.64 -6.41 2.86
C THR A 42 -4.42 -5.00 3.44
N PRO A 43 -5.07 -4.69 4.55
CA PRO A 43 -4.82 -3.43 5.27
C PRO A 43 -3.36 -3.21 5.68
N LEU A 44 -2.58 -4.27 5.82
CA LEU A 44 -1.14 -4.19 6.12
C LEU A 44 -0.29 -3.88 4.87
N GLY A 45 -0.88 -4.04 3.69
CA GLY A 45 -0.20 -3.83 2.42
C GLY A 45 0.04 -2.36 2.12
N ASP A 46 -0.99 -1.54 2.21
CA ASP A 46 -0.89 -0.11 1.88
C ASP A 46 -1.69 0.76 2.86
N PRO A 47 -1.19 1.95 3.26
CA PRO A 47 -1.83 2.80 4.25
C PRO A 47 -3.29 3.18 3.99
N PRO A 48 -3.76 3.43 2.75
CA PRO A 48 -5.18 3.68 2.49
C PRO A 48 -6.09 2.58 3.02
N LEU A 49 -5.73 1.33 2.76
CA LEU A 49 -6.53 0.18 3.18
C LEU A 49 -6.52 0.00 4.70
N PHE A 50 -5.40 0.33 5.34
CA PHE A 50 -5.32 0.36 6.80
C PHE A 50 -6.26 1.42 7.39
N LEU A 51 -6.34 2.61 6.79
CA LEU A 51 -7.29 3.64 7.22
C LEU A 51 -8.75 3.23 6.98
N GLY A 52 -9.03 2.47 5.93
CA GLY A 52 -10.33 1.84 5.70
C GLY A 52 -10.68 0.84 6.80
N TYR A 53 -9.73 -0.03 7.13
CA TYR A 53 -9.87 -0.98 8.21
C TYR A 53 -10.16 -0.31 9.57
N LEU A 54 -9.45 0.75 9.91
CA LEU A 54 -9.72 1.55 11.12
C LEU A 54 -11.11 2.22 11.11
N ARG A 55 -11.75 2.29 9.94
CA ARG A 55 -13.11 2.81 9.76
C ARG A 55 -14.19 1.72 9.62
N GLY A 56 -13.84 0.48 9.90
CA GLY A 56 -14.79 -0.63 9.94
C GLY A 56 -14.84 -1.49 8.66
N VAL A 57 -13.98 -1.25 7.66
CA VAL A 57 -13.86 -2.20 6.54
C VAL A 57 -13.23 -3.50 7.06
N PRO A 58 -13.85 -4.67 6.86
CA PRO A 58 -13.31 -5.92 7.37
C PRO A 58 -11.91 -6.24 6.83
N PHE A 59 -11.03 -6.80 7.66
CA PHE A 59 -9.63 -7.06 7.33
C PHE A 59 -9.44 -7.84 6.01
N PHE A 60 -10.19 -8.89 5.82
CA PHE A 60 -10.09 -9.75 4.63
C PHE A 60 -10.96 -9.26 3.45
N TRP A 61 -11.69 -8.17 3.61
CA TRP A 61 -12.58 -7.68 2.56
C TRP A 61 -11.82 -7.36 1.27
N THR A 62 -10.71 -6.67 1.37
CA THR A 62 -9.87 -6.31 0.22
C THR A 62 -9.31 -7.55 -0.46
N LEU A 63 -8.82 -8.53 0.31
CA LEU A 63 -8.32 -9.78 -0.24
C LEU A 63 -9.39 -10.50 -1.08
N MET A 64 -10.63 -10.55 -0.59
CA MET A 64 -11.73 -11.26 -1.26
C MET A 64 -12.25 -10.53 -2.52
N HIS A 65 -12.10 -9.21 -2.59
CA HIS A 65 -12.73 -8.42 -3.66
C HIS A 65 -11.72 -7.84 -4.66
N ILE A 66 -10.50 -7.49 -4.24
CA ILE A 66 -9.50 -6.82 -5.11
C ILE A 66 -8.65 -7.81 -5.93
N TRP A 67 -8.51 -9.07 -5.49
CA TRP A 67 -7.61 -10.03 -6.16
C TRP A 67 -7.87 -10.21 -7.68
N PRO A 68 -9.12 -10.13 -8.21
CA PRO A 68 -9.30 -10.27 -9.66
C PRO A 68 -8.69 -9.08 -10.43
N ILE A 69 -8.88 -7.86 -9.92
CA ILE A 69 -8.29 -6.64 -10.51
C ILE A 69 -6.76 -6.73 -10.43
N LEU A 70 -6.22 -7.16 -9.28
CA LEU A 70 -4.78 -7.36 -9.12
C LEU A 70 -4.21 -8.31 -10.17
N LEU A 71 -4.87 -9.44 -10.42
CA LEU A 71 -4.39 -10.42 -11.42
C LEU A 71 -4.38 -9.83 -12.83
N VAL A 72 -5.42 -9.10 -13.22
CA VAL A 72 -5.49 -8.41 -14.53
C VAL A 72 -4.33 -7.42 -14.65
N ASN A 73 -4.16 -6.56 -13.65
CA ASN A 73 -3.12 -5.54 -13.63
C ASN A 73 -1.71 -6.16 -13.67
N MET A 74 -1.47 -7.19 -12.87
CA MET A 74 -0.19 -7.89 -12.88
C MET A 74 0.08 -8.55 -14.24
N ALA A 75 -0.90 -9.24 -14.83
CA ALA A 75 -0.73 -9.91 -16.10
C ALA A 75 -0.39 -8.90 -17.21
N VAL A 76 -1.15 -7.82 -17.33
CA VAL A 76 -0.93 -6.80 -18.37
C VAL A 76 0.40 -6.09 -18.18
N LEU A 77 0.71 -5.65 -16.95
CA LEU A 77 1.96 -4.93 -16.68
C LEU A 77 3.20 -5.81 -16.78
N LEU A 78 3.14 -7.07 -16.38
CA LEU A 78 4.25 -8.01 -16.57
C LEU A 78 4.48 -8.31 -18.04
N CYS A 79 3.43 -8.49 -18.84
CA CYS A 79 3.56 -8.63 -20.29
C CYS A 79 4.21 -7.39 -20.93
N ALA A 80 3.73 -6.20 -20.53
CA ALA A 80 4.31 -4.93 -20.98
C ALA A 80 5.78 -4.81 -20.56
N PHE A 81 6.11 -5.16 -19.31
CA PHE A 81 7.48 -5.18 -18.81
C PHE A 81 8.37 -6.09 -19.65
N VAL A 82 7.95 -7.32 -19.94
CA VAL A 82 8.73 -8.26 -20.73
C VAL A 82 9.01 -7.73 -22.15
N ILE A 83 8.02 -7.08 -22.76
CA ILE A 83 8.21 -6.47 -24.10
C ILE A 83 9.23 -5.34 -24.05
N VAL A 84 9.09 -4.43 -23.08
CA VAL A 84 9.99 -3.30 -22.88
C VAL A 84 11.40 -3.78 -22.50
N ASP A 85 11.50 -4.72 -21.56
CA ASP A 85 12.80 -5.24 -21.10
C ASP A 85 13.56 -5.95 -22.23
N ARG A 86 12.88 -6.76 -23.04
CA ARG A 86 13.48 -7.39 -24.24
C ARG A 86 14.03 -6.35 -25.22
N HIS A 87 13.36 -5.23 -25.39
CA HIS A 87 13.85 -4.15 -26.23
C HIS A 87 15.16 -3.53 -25.68
N PHE A 88 15.22 -3.29 -24.36
CA PHE A 88 16.42 -2.74 -23.73
C PHE A 88 17.56 -3.76 -23.64
N ILE A 89 17.28 -5.04 -23.39
CA ILE A 89 18.29 -6.12 -23.41
C ILE A 89 18.98 -6.16 -24.78
N LYS A 90 18.22 -6.08 -25.87
CA LYS A 90 18.81 -6.06 -27.22
C LYS A 90 19.74 -4.84 -27.44
N LYS A 91 19.51 -3.74 -26.76
CA LYS A 91 20.38 -2.55 -26.81
C LYS A 91 21.67 -2.70 -26.00
N GLU A 92 21.74 -3.60 -25.03
CA GLU A 92 22.96 -3.85 -24.25
C GLU A 92 24.07 -4.48 -25.12
N GLY A 93 23.71 -5.26 -26.16
CA GLY A 93 24.63 -5.87 -27.12
C GLY A 93 25.59 -6.89 -26.49
N VAL A 94 26.64 -7.25 -27.22
CA VAL A 94 27.68 -8.23 -26.81
C VAL A 94 28.41 -7.75 -25.55
N GLN A 95 28.66 -6.45 -25.42
CA GLN A 95 29.32 -5.88 -24.24
C GLN A 95 28.51 -6.05 -22.93
N GLY A 96 27.19 -6.12 -23.00
CA GLY A 96 26.34 -6.41 -21.85
C GLY A 96 26.47 -7.88 -21.43
N LEU A 97 26.48 -8.79 -22.37
CA LEU A 97 26.67 -10.21 -22.11
C LEU A 97 28.06 -10.54 -21.54
N GLU A 98 29.10 -9.86 -22.03
CA GLU A 98 30.46 -9.99 -21.47
C GLU A 98 30.51 -9.52 -19.99
N ARG A 99 29.85 -8.44 -19.65
CA ARG A 99 29.75 -7.97 -18.25
C ARG A 99 29.00 -8.96 -17.37
N LEU A 100 27.89 -9.54 -17.84
CA LEU A 100 27.16 -10.57 -17.12
C LEU A 100 28.05 -11.77 -16.84
N ASN A 101 28.84 -12.22 -17.84
CA ASN A 101 29.75 -13.35 -17.69
C ASN A 101 30.92 -13.05 -16.71
N LEU A 102 31.38 -11.79 -16.64
CA LEU A 102 32.41 -11.36 -15.69
C LEU A 102 31.87 -11.32 -14.24
N GLU A 103 30.61 -10.90 -14.06
CA GLU A 103 29.95 -10.91 -12.75
C GLU A 103 29.64 -12.36 -12.29
N ASP A 104 29.25 -13.25 -13.19
CA ASP A 104 29.02 -14.68 -12.88
C ASP A 104 30.32 -15.45 -12.58
N SER A 105 31.44 -15.01 -13.10
CA SER A 105 32.77 -15.62 -12.83
C SER A 105 33.40 -15.13 -11.52
N ALA A 106 32.92 -14.04 -10.94
CA ALA A 106 33.25 -13.67 -9.58
C ALA A 106 32.48 -14.61 -8.63
N ASP A 107 33.08 -15.74 -8.30
CA ASP A 107 32.51 -16.88 -7.58
C ASP A 107 32.29 -16.58 -6.07
N ASP A 108 31.53 -15.54 -5.77
CA ASP A 108 30.98 -15.28 -4.46
C ASP A 108 29.50 -15.71 -4.42
N ARG A 109 29.23 -16.97 -4.73
CA ARG A 109 27.91 -17.59 -4.45
C ARG A 109 27.73 -17.72 -2.95
N VAL A 110 27.45 -16.59 -2.31
CA VAL A 110 27.03 -16.62 -0.92
C VAL A 110 25.68 -17.34 -0.87
N PRO A 111 25.57 -18.47 -0.17
CA PRO A 111 24.30 -19.18 -0.06
C PRO A 111 23.25 -18.27 0.55
N ILE A 112 22.03 -18.31 0.00
CA ILE A 112 20.90 -17.55 0.54
C ILE A 112 20.69 -18.01 1.99
N ARG A 113 20.97 -17.11 2.94
CA ARG A 113 20.82 -17.37 4.38
C ARG A 113 19.87 -16.34 4.94
N ILE A 114 18.80 -16.79 5.57
CA ILE A 114 17.87 -15.92 6.28
C ILE A 114 18.39 -15.73 7.70
N GLU A 115 18.95 -14.58 8.00
CA GLU A 115 19.36 -14.21 9.34
C GLU A 115 18.21 -13.52 10.07
N GLY A 116 18.01 -13.82 11.36
CA GLY A 116 16.93 -13.23 12.15
C GLY A 116 15.54 -13.83 11.85
N TRP A 117 15.49 -15.09 11.41
CA TRP A 117 14.26 -15.78 11.07
C TRP A 117 13.19 -15.76 12.18
N HIS A 118 13.58 -15.65 13.46
CA HIS A 118 12.67 -15.51 14.58
C HIS A 118 11.76 -14.27 14.49
N ASN A 119 12.15 -13.24 13.73
CA ASN A 119 11.30 -12.08 13.49
C ASN A 119 10.02 -12.41 12.69
N PHE A 120 9.97 -13.54 11.98
CA PHE A 120 8.74 -14.00 11.36
C PHE A 120 7.65 -14.33 12.39
N PHE A 121 8.03 -14.84 13.58
CA PHE A 121 7.07 -15.04 14.67
C PHE A 121 6.51 -13.72 15.19
N PHE A 122 7.33 -12.69 15.27
CA PHE A 122 6.87 -11.38 15.72
C PHE A 122 5.97 -10.72 14.66
N LEU A 123 6.28 -10.93 13.38
CA LEU A 123 5.39 -10.52 12.29
C LEU A 123 4.04 -11.26 12.36
N LEU A 124 4.06 -12.57 12.61
CA LEU A 124 2.85 -13.35 12.79
C LEU A 124 2.03 -12.85 14.00
N LEU A 125 2.69 -12.50 15.10
CA LEU A 125 2.04 -11.93 16.29
C LEU A 125 1.32 -10.61 15.97
N ILE A 126 1.90 -9.75 15.14
CA ILE A 126 1.26 -8.53 14.64
C ILE A 126 0.02 -8.87 13.81
N ILE A 127 0.13 -9.84 12.89
CA ILE A 127 -0.99 -10.28 12.06
C ILE A 127 -2.13 -10.82 12.93
N VAL A 128 -1.81 -11.65 13.93
CA VAL A 128 -2.79 -12.16 14.90
C VAL A 128 -3.48 -11.01 15.63
N GLY A 129 -2.72 -10.00 16.10
CA GLY A 129 -3.29 -8.83 16.76
C GLY A 129 -4.29 -8.08 15.88
N VAL A 130 -3.98 -7.93 14.60
CA VAL A 130 -4.88 -7.29 13.63
C VAL A 130 -6.13 -8.14 13.36
N ILE A 131 -5.99 -9.45 13.22
CA ILE A 131 -7.14 -10.36 13.07
C ILE A 131 -8.04 -10.32 14.30
N LEU A 132 -7.47 -10.36 15.50
CA LEU A 132 -8.22 -10.29 16.75
C LEU A 132 -9.00 -8.97 16.88
N ASN A 133 -8.43 -7.85 16.42
CA ASN A 133 -9.16 -6.58 16.40
C ASN A 133 -10.45 -6.65 15.56
N GLY A 134 -10.42 -7.35 14.43
CA GLY A 134 -11.62 -7.54 13.58
C GLY A 134 -12.58 -8.63 14.08
N THR A 135 -12.12 -9.59 14.89
CA THR A 135 -12.94 -10.74 15.32
C THR A 135 -13.53 -10.56 16.72
N ILE A 136 -12.84 -9.92 17.64
CA ILE A 136 -13.32 -9.68 19.02
C ILE A 136 -14.70 -9.00 19.05
N PRO A 137 -15.00 -7.97 18.24
CA PRO A 137 -16.32 -7.34 18.21
C PRO A 137 -17.45 -8.24 17.71
N GLN A 138 -17.15 -9.42 17.17
CA GLN A 138 -18.14 -10.39 16.68
C GLN A 138 -18.44 -11.47 17.69
N ILE A 139 -17.77 -11.47 18.85
CA ILE A 139 -17.90 -12.46 19.91
C ILE A 139 -18.71 -11.85 21.05
N ASP A 140 -19.91 -12.35 21.29
CA ASP A 140 -20.84 -11.84 22.31
C ASP A 140 -20.21 -11.72 23.71
N LEU A 141 -19.27 -12.63 24.06
CA LEU A 141 -18.56 -12.61 25.34
C LEU A 141 -17.82 -11.28 25.61
N PHE A 142 -17.40 -10.57 24.56
CA PHE A 142 -16.68 -9.31 24.69
C PHE A 142 -17.57 -8.06 24.53
N ILE A 143 -18.89 -8.26 24.35
CA ILE A 143 -19.85 -7.18 24.17
C ILE A 143 -20.54 -6.91 25.51
N ALA A 144 -20.55 -5.65 25.94
CA ALA A 144 -21.28 -5.21 27.10
C ALA A 144 -22.80 -5.14 26.78
N GLU A 145 -23.63 -5.92 27.46
CA GLU A 145 -25.09 -6.00 27.21
C GLU A 145 -25.78 -4.63 27.29
N GLU A 146 -25.30 -3.76 28.18
CA GLU A 146 -25.91 -2.43 28.41
C GLU A 146 -25.66 -1.43 27.27
N THR A 147 -24.51 -1.51 26.58
CA THR A 147 -24.09 -0.53 25.59
C THR A 147 -24.04 -1.07 24.16
N GLY A 148 -24.04 -2.40 24.00
CA GLY A 148 -23.81 -3.06 22.71
C GLY A 148 -22.41 -2.84 22.14
N LEU A 149 -21.49 -2.28 22.92
CA LEU A 149 -20.09 -2.06 22.55
C LEU A 149 -19.20 -3.12 23.22
N THR A 150 -18.03 -3.36 22.68
CA THR A 150 -17.02 -4.21 23.32
C THR A 150 -16.58 -3.63 24.66
N TYR A 151 -16.22 -4.48 25.61
CA TYR A 151 -15.61 -4.01 26.86
C TYR A 151 -14.38 -3.15 26.53
N GLY A 152 -14.16 -2.05 27.26
CA GLY A 152 -13.08 -1.15 26.96
C GLY A 152 -12.90 -0.06 28.01
N ILE A 153 -12.05 0.89 27.69
CA ILE A 153 -11.77 2.07 28.52
C ILE A 153 -12.17 3.34 27.80
N SER A 154 -12.60 4.34 28.54
CA SER A 154 -12.84 5.67 27.98
C SER A 154 -11.57 6.52 28.08
N VAL A 155 -11.06 6.96 26.95
CA VAL A 155 -9.88 7.83 26.85
C VAL A 155 -10.30 9.14 26.20
N PHE A 156 -10.19 10.25 26.90
CA PHE A 156 -10.60 11.58 26.42
C PHE A 156 -12.05 11.63 25.88
N GLY A 157 -12.97 10.87 26.49
CA GLY A 157 -14.36 10.83 26.06
C GLY A 157 -14.64 9.91 24.85
N THR A 158 -13.64 9.22 24.34
CA THR A 158 -13.77 8.25 23.26
C THR A 158 -13.66 6.83 23.85
N HIS A 159 -14.61 5.95 23.50
CA HIS A 159 -14.54 4.54 23.88
C HIS A 159 -13.46 3.81 23.07
N VAL A 160 -12.53 3.17 23.78
CA VAL A 160 -11.48 2.32 23.21
C VAL A 160 -11.77 0.88 23.63
N GLY A 161 -12.28 0.09 22.71
CA GLY A 161 -12.64 -1.30 22.95
C GLY A 161 -11.42 -2.19 23.22
N ILE A 162 -11.67 -3.33 23.86
CA ILE A 162 -10.62 -4.31 24.21
C ILE A 162 -9.87 -4.81 22.99
N GLU A 163 -10.50 -4.85 21.82
CA GLU A 163 -9.89 -5.24 20.54
C GLU A 163 -8.70 -4.35 20.17
N TYR A 164 -8.82 -3.04 20.37
CA TYR A 164 -7.72 -2.09 20.13
C TYR A 164 -6.61 -2.24 21.17
N ILE A 165 -7.00 -2.47 22.44
CA ILE A 165 -6.03 -2.65 23.53
C ILE A 165 -5.19 -3.90 23.29
N VAL A 166 -5.84 -5.02 22.95
CA VAL A 166 -5.15 -6.29 22.62
C VAL A 166 -4.24 -6.13 21.40
N GLN A 167 -4.72 -5.49 20.35
CA GLN A 167 -3.92 -5.26 19.15
C GLN A 167 -2.66 -4.42 19.45
N ILE A 168 -2.82 -3.30 20.15
CA ILE A 168 -1.70 -2.42 20.51
C ILE A 168 -0.71 -3.17 21.42
N ALA A 169 -1.19 -3.92 22.39
CA ALA A 169 -0.35 -4.71 23.29
C ALA A 169 0.49 -5.74 22.51
N LEU A 170 -0.12 -6.48 21.59
CA LEU A 170 0.58 -7.48 20.76
C LEU A 170 1.63 -6.83 19.84
N ILE A 171 1.31 -5.68 19.24
CA ILE A 171 2.27 -4.91 18.43
C ILE A 171 3.46 -4.43 19.28
N CYS A 172 3.20 -3.87 20.47
CA CYS A 172 4.24 -3.43 21.38
C CYS A 172 5.12 -4.59 21.86
N ILE A 173 4.53 -5.74 22.20
CA ILE A 173 5.26 -6.95 22.59
C ILE A 173 6.12 -7.43 21.42
N ALA A 174 5.58 -7.52 20.22
CA ALA A 174 6.34 -7.92 19.03
C ALA A 174 7.52 -6.99 18.75
N MET A 175 7.31 -5.68 18.87
CA MET A 175 8.35 -4.66 18.73
C MET A 175 9.45 -4.82 19.78
N LEU A 176 9.10 -4.94 21.06
CA LEU A 176 10.06 -5.09 22.15
C LEU A 176 10.85 -6.40 22.03
N LEU A 177 10.18 -7.52 21.73
CA LEU A 177 10.84 -8.81 21.55
C LEU A 177 11.79 -8.76 20.35
N SER A 178 11.36 -8.20 19.21
CA SER A 178 12.24 -8.02 18.06
C SER A 178 13.44 -7.13 18.41
N TRP A 179 13.21 -6.05 19.16
CA TRP A 179 14.29 -5.14 19.58
C TRP A 179 15.34 -5.81 20.46
N VAL A 180 14.90 -6.63 21.42
CA VAL A 180 15.79 -7.29 22.37
C VAL A 180 16.51 -8.50 21.76
N THR A 181 15.79 -9.29 20.94
CA THR A 181 16.33 -10.57 20.42
C THR A 181 17.13 -10.43 19.12
N THR A 182 16.90 -9.37 18.33
CA THR A 182 17.65 -9.16 17.09
C THR A 182 19.00 -8.50 17.36
N LYS A 183 20.08 -9.14 16.91
CA LYS A 183 21.46 -8.65 17.08
C LYS A 183 21.63 -7.26 16.46
N HIS A 184 22.39 -6.41 17.14
CA HIS A 184 22.67 -5.03 16.69
C HIS A 184 23.36 -5.01 15.31
N ASP A 185 24.36 -5.87 15.11
CA ASP A 185 25.07 -6.04 13.85
C ASP A 185 24.14 -6.34 12.66
N LEU A 186 23.08 -7.14 12.87
CA LEU A 186 22.10 -7.42 11.83
C LEU A 186 21.29 -6.18 11.45
N ARG A 187 20.98 -5.32 12.41
CA ARG A 187 20.28 -4.05 12.17
C ARG A 187 21.16 -3.06 11.43
N GLU A 188 22.44 -2.94 11.82
CA GLU A 188 23.41 -2.09 11.13
C GLU A 188 23.60 -2.52 9.67
N ARG A 189 23.79 -3.81 9.44
CA ARG A 189 23.93 -4.35 8.06
C ARG A 189 22.68 -4.12 7.20
N ASN A 190 21.50 -4.04 7.81
CA ASN A 190 20.26 -3.71 7.14
C ASN A 190 19.97 -2.20 7.07
N ASN A 191 20.91 -1.34 7.56
CA ASN A 191 20.75 0.11 7.64
C ASN A 191 19.42 0.49 8.32
N PHE A 192 19.13 -0.13 9.47
CA PHE A 192 17.94 0.19 10.25
C PHE A 192 18.10 1.57 10.90
N GLU A 193 17.16 2.46 10.62
CA GLU A 193 17.10 3.80 11.18
C GLU A 193 15.69 4.12 11.68
N TRP A 194 15.59 4.92 12.74
CA TRP A 194 14.32 5.41 13.27
C TRP A 194 13.76 6.60 12.47
N GLY A 195 14.59 7.25 11.65
CA GLY A 195 14.21 8.42 10.85
C GLY A 195 12.92 8.22 10.05
N PRO A 196 12.83 7.19 9.19
CA PRO A 196 11.63 6.93 8.38
C PRO A 196 10.37 6.70 9.22
N ILE A 197 10.49 6.03 10.37
CA ILE A 197 9.36 5.79 11.28
C ILE A 197 8.87 7.10 11.90
N ALA A 198 9.80 7.96 12.34
CA ALA A 198 9.48 9.26 12.90
C ALA A 198 8.86 10.22 11.87
N GLU A 199 9.32 10.18 10.61
CA GLU A 199 8.73 10.96 9.52
C GLU A 199 7.28 10.53 9.27
N VAL A 200 7.04 9.23 9.15
CA VAL A 200 5.68 8.68 8.95
C VAL A 200 4.77 9.05 10.13
N ALA A 201 5.25 8.95 11.37
CA ALA A 201 4.46 9.33 12.54
C ALA A 201 4.07 10.81 12.52
N LYS A 202 5.01 11.72 12.20
CA LYS A 202 4.74 13.16 12.09
C LYS A 202 3.76 13.45 10.95
N LEU A 203 3.92 12.79 9.81
CA LEU A 203 3.05 12.92 8.65
C LEU A 203 1.60 12.52 9.01
N PHE A 204 1.40 11.37 9.64
CA PHE A 204 0.07 10.93 10.03
C PHE A 204 -0.58 11.84 11.06
N ILE A 205 0.15 12.34 12.05
CA ILE A 205 -0.37 13.33 13.00
C ILE A 205 -0.85 14.58 12.25
N GLY A 206 -0.04 15.11 11.34
CA GLY A 206 -0.42 16.25 10.51
C GLY A 206 -1.66 15.99 9.67
N ILE A 207 -1.72 14.85 8.98
CA ILE A 207 -2.86 14.44 8.15
C ILE A 207 -4.13 14.35 9.00
N PHE A 208 -4.11 13.63 10.11
CA PHE A 208 -5.30 13.45 10.94
C PHE A 208 -5.86 14.77 11.48
N ILE A 209 -5.00 15.72 11.88
CA ILE A 209 -5.44 17.04 12.35
C ILE A 209 -6.02 17.86 11.20
N THR A 210 -5.33 17.94 10.07
CA THR A 210 -5.73 18.79 8.93
C THR A 210 -6.93 18.25 8.16
N MET A 211 -7.21 16.95 8.23
CA MET A 211 -8.37 16.33 7.58
C MET A 211 -9.70 16.61 8.30
N ILE A 212 -9.70 16.96 9.59
CA ILE A 212 -10.95 17.12 10.36
C ILE A 212 -11.95 18.05 9.67
N PRO A 213 -11.61 19.28 9.27
CA PRO A 213 -12.56 20.19 8.60
C PRO A 213 -13.06 19.63 7.27
N ALA A 214 -12.17 19.02 6.48
CA ALA A 214 -12.53 18.44 5.19
C ALA A 214 -13.53 17.27 5.35
N LEU A 215 -13.32 16.40 6.34
CA LEU A 215 -14.23 15.29 6.61
C LEU A 215 -15.60 15.76 7.10
N LEU A 216 -15.67 16.83 7.90
CA LEU A 216 -16.94 17.41 8.34
C LEU A 216 -17.72 18.00 7.15
N LEU A 217 -17.06 18.72 6.25
CA LEU A 217 -17.68 19.24 5.02
C LEU A 217 -18.18 18.11 4.12
N LEU A 218 -17.39 17.06 3.94
CA LEU A 218 -17.78 15.91 3.09
C LEU A 218 -18.92 15.11 3.69
N ARG A 219 -19.02 14.99 5.01
CA ARG A 219 -20.20 14.40 5.67
C ARG A 219 -21.46 15.21 5.40
N ALA A 220 -21.36 16.54 5.40
CA ALA A 220 -22.50 17.42 5.20
C ALA A 220 -22.92 17.55 3.73
N TYR A 221 -21.97 17.59 2.82
CA TYR A 221 -22.19 17.96 1.41
C TYR A 221 -21.70 16.91 0.39
N GLY A 222 -21.14 15.78 0.83
CA GLY A 222 -20.56 14.76 -0.05
C GLY A 222 -21.53 14.24 -1.10
N SER A 223 -22.80 14.07 -0.74
CA SER A 223 -23.85 13.64 -1.68
C SER A 223 -24.13 14.64 -2.80
N SER A 224 -23.83 15.92 -2.60
CA SER A 224 -24.04 16.98 -3.60
C SER A 224 -22.89 17.08 -4.64
N LEU A 225 -21.80 16.33 -4.46
CA LEU A 225 -20.66 16.35 -5.39
C LEU A 225 -20.94 15.65 -6.72
N GLY A 226 -22.06 14.92 -6.83
CA GLY A 226 -22.42 14.18 -8.04
C GLY A 226 -21.53 12.98 -8.35
N ILE A 227 -20.74 12.52 -7.36
CA ILE A 227 -19.93 11.30 -7.43
C ILE A 227 -20.76 10.18 -6.83
N ASP A 228 -21.50 9.44 -7.67
CA ASP A 228 -22.57 8.53 -7.27
C ASP A 228 -22.41 7.11 -7.85
N SER A 229 -21.43 6.87 -8.70
CA SER A 229 -21.23 5.58 -9.37
C SER A 229 -19.80 5.05 -9.17
N PRO A 230 -19.59 3.72 -9.21
CA PRO A 230 -18.26 3.11 -9.09
C PRO A 230 -17.24 3.71 -10.06
N LEU A 231 -17.64 3.94 -11.31
CA LEU A 231 -16.81 4.59 -12.32
C LEU A 231 -16.31 5.97 -11.87
N LYS A 232 -17.22 6.81 -11.39
CA LYS A 232 -16.85 8.15 -10.92
C LYS A 232 -15.96 8.09 -9.69
N PHE A 233 -16.25 7.19 -8.75
CA PHE A 233 -15.41 6.99 -7.58
C PHE A 233 -14.01 6.50 -7.95
N PHE A 234 -13.89 5.54 -8.86
CA PHE A 234 -12.58 5.01 -9.29
C PHE A 234 -11.69 6.12 -9.87
N TRP A 235 -12.20 6.85 -10.87
CA TRP A 235 -11.42 7.87 -11.55
C TRP A 235 -11.18 9.13 -10.69
N SER A 236 -12.17 9.57 -9.91
CA SER A 236 -11.99 10.75 -9.04
C SER A 236 -11.01 10.45 -7.91
N THR A 237 -11.15 9.29 -7.25
CA THR A 237 -10.21 8.85 -6.22
C THR A 237 -8.81 8.70 -6.79
N GLY A 238 -8.70 8.04 -7.94
CA GLY A 238 -7.41 7.78 -8.57
C GLY A 238 -6.73 9.04 -9.07
N ALA A 239 -7.46 9.95 -9.72
CA ALA A 239 -6.91 11.22 -10.17
C ALA A 239 -6.36 12.04 -8.99
N LEU A 240 -7.09 12.09 -7.89
CA LEU A 240 -6.65 12.81 -6.70
C LEU A 240 -5.44 12.11 -6.04
N SER A 241 -5.48 10.77 -5.92
CA SER A 241 -4.40 9.95 -5.38
C SER A 241 -3.10 10.04 -6.19
N SER A 242 -3.19 10.37 -7.46
CA SER A 242 -2.01 10.53 -8.31
C SER A 242 -1.12 11.72 -7.92
N PHE A 243 -1.70 12.77 -7.33
CA PHE A 243 -1.01 14.01 -6.99
C PHE A 243 -0.98 14.30 -5.48
N LEU A 244 -1.92 13.74 -4.74
CA LEU A 244 -1.94 13.79 -3.28
C LEU A 244 -1.57 12.41 -2.74
N ASP A 245 -1.17 12.35 -1.46
CA ASP A 245 -0.97 11.06 -0.79
C ASP A 245 -2.25 10.21 -0.86
N ASN A 246 -2.10 8.93 -1.18
CA ASN A 246 -3.19 7.99 -1.37
C ASN A 246 -4.03 7.78 -0.10
N SER A 247 -3.44 7.93 1.08
CA SER A 247 -4.08 7.68 2.37
C SER A 247 -5.19 8.70 2.69
N PRO A 248 -4.93 10.02 2.70
CA PRO A 248 -5.97 11.02 2.89
C PRO A 248 -7.03 10.96 1.79
N THR A 249 -6.61 10.72 0.55
CA THR A 249 -7.52 10.60 -0.59
C THR A 249 -8.54 9.48 -0.38
N TYR A 250 -8.09 8.30 0.04
CA TYR A 250 -8.97 7.19 0.36
C TYR A 250 -10.04 7.56 1.39
N VAL A 251 -9.61 8.21 2.49
CA VAL A 251 -10.53 8.59 3.58
C VAL A 251 -11.57 9.61 3.12
N VAL A 252 -11.18 10.58 2.31
CA VAL A 252 -12.07 11.56 1.72
C VAL A 252 -13.18 10.87 0.92
N PHE A 253 -12.81 9.98 -0.01
CA PHE A 253 -13.80 9.30 -0.85
C PHE A 253 -14.62 8.25 -0.10
N LEU A 254 -14.03 7.56 0.87
CA LEU A 254 -14.78 6.66 1.76
C LEU A 254 -15.87 7.44 2.55
N THR A 255 -15.53 8.63 3.05
CA THR A 255 -16.47 9.48 3.77
C THR A 255 -17.57 9.98 2.84
N THR A 256 -17.22 10.36 1.61
CA THR A 256 -18.19 10.74 0.58
C THR A 256 -19.13 9.58 0.25
N ALA A 257 -18.62 8.37 0.06
CA ALA A 257 -19.43 7.19 -0.19
C ALA A 257 -20.37 6.86 0.98
N GLY A 258 -19.88 6.99 2.22
CA GLY A 258 -20.71 6.81 3.42
C GLY A 258 -21.83 7.84 3.53
N SER A 259 -21.63 9.08 3.03
CA SER A 259 -22.67 10.13 3.02
C SER A 259 -23.79 9.86 2.01
N LEU A 260 -23.53 9.09 0.95
CA LEU A 260 -24.56 8.65 0.01
C LEU A 260 -25.49 7.62 0.64
N GLY A 261 -24.97 6.84 1.57
CA GLY A 261 -25.64 5.67 2.11
C GLY A 261 -25.74 4.54 1.06
N SER A 262 -26.05 3.36 1.53
CA SER A 262 -26.31 2.23 0.63
C SER A 262 -27.48 1.41 1.15
N SER A 263 -28.41 1.06 0.28
CA SER A 263 -29.52 0.14 0.53
C SER A 263 -29.26 -1.26 -0.01
N VAL A 264 -28.09 -1.53 -0.55
CA VAL A 264 -27.70 -2.83 -1.10
C VAL A 264 -27.55 -3.84 0.03
N ALA A 265 -28.08 -5.04 -0.15
CA ALA A 265 -28.14 -6.08 0.90
C ALA A 265 -26.80 -6.47 1.51
N ASN A 266 -25.70 -6.30 0.79
CA ASN A 266 -24.34 -6.64 1.22
C ASN A 266 -23.46 -5.40 1.47
N SER A 267 -24.07 -4.26 1.82
CA SER A 267 -23.32 -3.04 2.12
C SER A 267 -22.32 -3.25 3.25
N VAL A 268 -21.14 -2.67 3.10
CA VAL A 268 -20.11 -2.69 4.15
C VAL A 268 -20.41 -1.58 5.16
N MET A 269 -20.68 -1.98 6.39
CA MET A 269 -20.93 -1.04 7.48
C MET A 269 -19.62 -0.44 7.95
N THR A 270 -19.50 0.87 7.85
CA THR A 270 -18.31 1.61 8.27
C THR A 270 -18.67 2.69 9.28
N SER A 271 -17.67 3.27 9.95
CA SER A 271 -17.87 4.40 10.89
C SER A 271 -18.40 5.67 10.21
N VAL A 272 -18.38 5.73 8.88
CA VAL A 272 -18.88 6.86 8.09
C VAL A 272 -20.24 6.58 7.44
N GLY A 273 -20.75 5.37 7.56
CA GLY A 273 -22.03 4.93 7.01
C GLY A 273 -21.93 3.60 6.25
N ALA A 274 -23.06 3.13 5.74
CA ALA A 274 -23.12 1.95 4.87
C ALA A 274 -22.59 2.30 3.47
N VAL A 275 -21.63 1.52 2.97
CA VAL A 275 -20.98 1.75 1.67
C VAL A 275 -21.25 0.58 0.75
N ASP A 276 -21.63 0.87 -0.49
CA ASP A 276 -21.78 -0.14 -1.54
C ASP A 276 -20.44 -0.86 -1.79
N PRO A 277 -20.41 -2.20 -1.85
CA PRO A 277 -19.18 -2.96 -2.07
C PRO A 277 -18.45 -2.59 -3.36
N THR A 278 -19.16 -2.29 -4.43
CA THR A 278 -18.55 -1.92 -5.72
C THR A 278 -17.93 -0.52 -5.66
N ILE A 279 -18.58 0.41 -4.95
CA ILE A 279 -18.02 1.74 -4.69
C ILE A 279 -16.77 1.62 -3.80
N LEU A 280 -16.83 0.80 -2.75
CA LEU A 280 -15.68 0.56 -1.88
C LEU A 280 -14.50 -0.05 -2.65
N LEU A 281 -14.79 -0.99 -3.56
CA LEU A 281 -13.80 -1.59 -4.46
C LEU A 281 -13.17 -0.53 -5.37
N ALA A 282 -13.99 0.35 -5.95
CA ALA A 282 -13.56 1.44 -6.82
C ALA A 282 -12.64 2.43 -6.08
N ILE A 283 -13.02 2.83 -4.86
CA ILE A 283 -12.21 3.71 -4.01
C ILE A 283 -10.88 3.03 -3.65
N SER A 284 -10.92 1.76 -3.25
CA SER A 284 -9.74 1.01 -2.82
C SER A 284 -8.75 0.81 -3.97
N ALA A 285 -9.25 0.42 -5.14
CA ALA A 285 -8.43 0.25 -6.34
C ALA A 285 -7.89 1.59 -6.85
N GLY A 286 -8.74 2.62 -6.94
CA GLY A 286 -8.35 3.95 -7.39
C GLY A 286 -7.26 4.57 -6.50
N ALA A 287 -7.44 4.51 -5.18
CA ALA A 287 -6.47 5.08 -4.25
C ALA A 287 -5.11 4.37 -4.31
N VAL A 288 -5.09 3.04 -4.34
CA VAL A 288 -3.85 2.27 -4.31
C VAL A 288 -3.14 2.26 -5.67
N PHE A 289 -3.88 2.00 -6.76
CA PHE A 289 -3.25 1.77 -8.06
C PHE A 289 -2.81 3.06 -8.74
N MET A 290 -3.66 4.10 -8.70
CA MET A 290 -3.34 5.37 -9.35
C MET A 290 -2.34 6.22 -8.56
N GLY A 291 -2.05 5.90 -7.30
CA GLY A 291 -0.91 6.42 -6.56
C GLY A 291 0.44 6.18 -7.26
N ALA A 292 0.49 5.18 -8.17
CA ALA A 292 1.66 4.90 -8.99
C ALA A 292 1.89 5.90 -10.15
N ILE A 293 0.93 6.76 -10.48
CA ILE A 293 1.02 7.63 -11.67
C ILE A 293 2.12 8.69 -11.52
N THR A 294 2.36 9.19 -10.32
CA THR A 294 3.43 10.17 -10.07
C THR A 294 4.37 9.71 -8.96
N TYR A 295 5.53 10.38 -8.85
CA TYR A 295 6.44 10.13 -7.74
C TYR A 295 5.91 10.55 -6.37
N ILE A 296 4.94 11.46 -6.33
CA ILE A 296 4.37 12.02 -5.09
C ILE A 296 3.03 11.39 -4.69
N GLY A 297 2.41 10.59 -5.56
CA GLY A 297 1.13 9.95 -5.27
C GLY A 297 1.19 8.88 -4.17
N ASN A 298 2.37 8.32 -3.92
CA ASN A 298 2.62 7.41 -2.79
C ASN A 298 4.07 7.56 -2.32
N ALA A 299 4.31 7.61 -1.02
CA ALA A 299 5.63 7.81 -0.42
C ALA A 299 6.72 6.84 -0.93
N PRO A 300 6.48 5.52 -1.08
CA PRO A 300 7.48 4.60 -1.59
C PRO A 300 7.99 4.94 -3.00
N ASN A 301 7.20 5.60 -3.84
CA ASN A 301 7.61 5.94 -5.21
C ASN A 301 8.86 6.84 -5.21
N PHE A 302 8.80 7.91 -4.42
CA PHE A 302 9.91 8.85 -4.29
C PHE A 302 11.12 8.22 -3.60
N MET A 303 10.91 7.37 -2.60
CA MET A 303 11.98 6.66 -1.89
C MET A 303 12.71 5.70 -2.84
N VAL A 304 11.99 4.91 -3.63
CA VAL A 304 12.56 4.01 -4.64
C VAL A 304 13.36 4.78 -5.68
N LYS A 305 12.83 5.91 -6.17
CA LYS A 305 13.54 6.81 -7.07
C LYS A 305 14.88 7.26 -6.48
N ASN A 306 14.87 7.76 -5.25
CA ASN A 306 16.08 8.26 -4.58
C ASN A 306 17.13 7.15 -4.38
N ILE A 307 16.71 5.94 -3.97
CA ILE A 307 17.61 4.79 -3.83
C ILE A 307 18.22 4.41 -5.19
N ALA A 308 17.41 4.41 -6.25
CA ALA A 308 17.89 4.10 -7.58
C ALA A 308 18.91 5.17 -8.10
N GLU A 309 18.63 6.45 -7.87
CA GLU A 309 19.55 7.54 -8.22
C GLU A 309 20.85 7.49 -7.42
N SER A 310 20.79 7.13 -6.14
CA SER A 310 21.99 6.88 -5.31
C SER A 310 22.81 5.69 -5.82
N ALA A 311 22.17 4.72 -6.48
CA ALA A 311 22.81 3.58 -7.15
C ALA A 311 23.15 3.90 -8.63
N GLN A 312 23.28 5.17 -8.99
CA GLN A 312 23.69 5.67 -10.32
C GLN A 312 22.72 5.26 -11.46
N VAL A 313 21.46 5.03 -11.17
CA VAL A 313 20.43 4.84 -12.19
C VAL A 313 19.85 6.20 -12.57
N LYS A 314 19.97 6.60 -13.82
CA LYS A 314 19.34 7.84 -14.31
C LYS A 314 17.83 7.66 -14.39
N MET A 315 17.13 8.07 -13.34
CA MET A 315 15.67 8.06 -13.33
C MET A 315 15.10 9.21 -14.18
N PRO A 316 13.94 9.03 -14.81
CA PRO A 316 13.27 10.11 -15.54
C PRO A 316 12.87 11.24 -14.59
N SER A 317 12.79 12.47 -15.14
CA SER A 317 12.22 13.60 -14.43
C SER A 317 10.77 13.33 -14.04
N PHE A 318 10.18 14.19 -13.21
CA PHE A 318 8.78 14.06 -12.77
C PHE A 318 7.82 13.87 -13.97
N PHE A 319 7.88 14.75 -14.95
CA PHE A 319 7.03 14.62 -16.15
C PHE A 319 7.43 13.47 -17.06
N GLY A 320 8.71 13.12 -17.10
CA GLY A 320 9.18 11.95 -17.83
C GLY A 320 8.64 10.65 -17.25
N TYR A 321 8.57 10.54 -15.91
CA TYR A 321 7.96 9.42 -15.24
C TYR A 321 6.43 9.35 -15.48
N MET A 322 5.74 10.50 -15.41
CA MET A 322 4.32 10.58 -15.75
C MET A 322 4.05 10.11 -17.18
N GLY A 323 4.93 10.42 -18.14
CA GLY A 323 4.82 9.89 -19.50
C GLY A 323 4.82 8.35 -19.53
N TRP A 324 5.71 7.71 -18.77
CA TRP A 324 5.73 6.25 -18.61
C TRP A 324 4.43 5.74 -17.95
N SER A 325 4.01 6.37 -16.86
CA SER A 325 2.80 5.98 -16.13
C SER A 325 1.55 6.11 -16.98
N ILE A 326 1.40 7.21 -17.71
CA ILE A 326 0.26 7.41 -18.61
C ILE A 326 0.26 6.35 -19.71
N CYS A 327 1.42 6.04 -20.28
CA CYS A 327 1.52 5.06 -21.37
C CYS A 327 1.14 3.64 -20.93
N PHE A 328 1.52 3.23 -19.72
CA PHE A 328 1.34 1.85 -19.27
C PHE A 328 0.17 1.68 -18.29
N LEU A 329 -0.04 2.60 -17.36
CA LEU A 329 -1.06 2.45 -16.33
C LEU A 329 -2.46 2.88 -16.80
N ILE A 330 -2.59 3.97 -17.58
CA ILE A 330 -3.92 4.40 -18.04
C ILE A 330 -4.62 3.34 -18.89
N PRO A 331 -3.96 2.65 -19.85
CA PRO A 331 -4.61 1.53 -20.56
C PRO A 331 -5.09 0.42 -19.61
N VAL A 332 -4.31 0.10 -18.58
CA VAL A 332 -4.69 -0.90 -17.56
C VAL A 332 -5.93 -0.43 -16.80
N PHE A 333 -5.97 0.81 -16.35
CA PHE A 333 -7.11 1.37 -15.62
C PHE A 333 -8.38 1.50 -16.47
N ILE A 334 -8.24 1.69 -17.78
CA ILE A 334 -9.36 1.60 -18.70
C ILE A 334 -9.88 0.16 -18.76
N ILE A 335 -9.01 -0.85 -18.80
CA ILE A 335 -9.41 -2.26 -18.75
C ILE A 335 -10.12 -2.55 -17.43
N ASP A 336 -9.58 -2.08 -16.28
CA ASP A 336 -10.23 -2.23 -14.98
C ASP A 336 -11.63 -1.61 -14.97
N THR A 337 -11.77 -0.42 -15.55
CA THR A 337 -13.04 0.27 -15.68
C THR A 337 -14.07 -0.58 -16.42
N LEU A 338 -13.68 -1.12 -17.58
CA LEU A 338 -14.56 -1.90 -18.44
C LEU A 338 -14.97 -3.25 -17.80
N LEU A 339 -14.09 -3.85 -17.01
CA LEU A 339 -14.32 -5.18 -16.44
C LEU A 339 -15.02 -5.13 -15.08
N PHE A 340 -14.83 -4.07 -14.28
CA PHE A 340 -15.20 -4.08 -12.87
C PHE A 340 -16.07 -2.90 -12.44
N PHE A 341 -16.15 -1.80 -13.21
CA PHE A 341 -16.80 -0.55 -12.77
C PHE A 341 -17.84 -0.02 -13.76
N LEU A 342 -18.10 -0.69 -14.87
CA LEU A 342 -19.24 -0.51 -15.76
C LEU A 342 -20.23 -1.66 -15.55
#